data_ec09cfe4b72b97b628d980093081b0f0
#
_entry.id   ec09cfe4b72b97b628d980093081b0f0
#
_cell.length_a   1.000
_cell.length_b   1.000
_cell.length_c   1.000
_cell.angle_alpha   90.00
_cell.angle_beta   90.00
_cell.angle_gamma   90.00
#
_symmetry.space_group_name_H-M   'P 1'
#
loop_
_entity.id
_entity.type
_entity.pdbx_description
1 polymer ?
#
loop_
_entity_poly.entity_id
_entity_poly.type
_entity_poly.pdbx_seq_one_letter_code
_entity_poly.pdbx_strand_id
1 'polypeptide(L)'
;MAGGLLALNFFSPAFVDQLKRGRKTATIRLGDKSHKYERGQVVWITVGYQHSPREKIFAAVIDDVEVKRVKDLSPRDIEHDNPEFRRLEDTVNFLEQIYSRPIDPDDEVTVIRFSQIVERPQSSFGNGETPSRN
;
A
#
# COMPACT_ATOMS: atom_id res chain seq x y z
N MET A 1 -16.50 11.16 -15.29
CA MET A 1 -16.39 10.40 -14.72
C MET A 1 -15.91 9.35 -14.32
N ALA A 2 -15.82 9.29 -14.04
CA ALA A 2 -15.44 8.40 -13.68
C ALA A 2 -15.16 7.38 -13.35
N GLY A 3 -15.09 6.91 -13.55
CA GLY A 3 -14.45 5.72 -13.63
C GLY A 3 -14.40 4.95 -12.41
N GLY A 4 -13.70 3.97 -12.26
CA GLY A 4 -13.50 3.16 -11.10
C GLY A 4 -12.51 3.76 -10.13
N LEU A 5 -12.24 3.01 -9.07
CA LEU A 5 -11.25 3.41 -8.09
C LEU A 5 -9.85 3.37 -8.70
N LEU A 6 -9.02 4.28 -8.24
CA LEU A 6 -7.61 4.27 -8.56
C LEU A 6 -6.96 3.03 -7.95
N ALA A 7 -6.00 2.46 -8.65
CA ALA A 7 -5.26 1.31 -8.15
C ALA A 7 -3.93 1.74 -7.55
N LEU A 8 -3.58 1.12 -6.44
CA LEU A 8 -2.25 1.18 -5.86
C LEU A 8 -1.62 -0.17 -6.16
N ASN A 9 -0.79 -0.24 -7.19
CA ASN A 9 -0.30 -1.50 -7.72
C ASN A 9 1.10 -1.83 -7.20
N PHE A 10 1.29 -3.10 -6.87
CA PHE A 10 2.58 -3.64 -6.43
C PHE A 10 3.09 -4.63 -7.48
N PHE A 11 4.37 -4.57 -7.78
CA PHE A 11 4.95 -5.26 -8.93
C PHE A 11 5.53 -6.63 -8.61
N SER A 12 5.39 -7.11 -7.39
CA SER A 12 5.94 -8.40 -7.02
C SER A 12 4.89 -9.26 -6.33
N PRO A 13 4.70 -10.51 -6.79
CA PRO A 13 3.78 -11.43 -6.11
C PRO A 13 4.22 -11.75 -4.68
N ALA A 14 5.48 -11.48 -4.33
CA ALA A 14 5.97 -11.67 -2.97
C ALA A 14 5.21 -10.82 -1.96
N PHE A 15 4.61 -9.71 -2.40
CA PHE A 15 3.85 -8.84 -1.49
C PHE A 15 2.44 -9.34 -1.19
N VAL A 16 1.93 -10.29 -1.97
CA VAL A 16 0.54 -10.75 -1.78
C VAL A 16 0.30 -11.24 -0.36
N ASP A 17 1.19 -12.08 0.14
CA ASP A 17 1.06 -12.63 1.48
C ASP A 17 1.19 -11.55 2.55
N GLN A 18 2.17 -10.65 2.40
CA GLN A 18 2.36 -9.55 3.35
C GLN A 18 1.15 -8.63 3.39
N LEU A 19 0.54 -8.36 2.24
CA LEU A 19 -0.64 -7.52 2.15
C LEU A 19 -1.85 -8.20 2.80
N LYS A 20 -2.08 -9.47 2.47
CA LYS A 20 -3.22 -10.21 3.00
C LYS A 20 -3.14 -10.41 4.51
N ARG A 21 -1.94 -10.54 5.05
CA ARG A 21 -1.73 -10.73 6.49
C ARG A 21 -1.68 -9.41 7.26
N GLY A 22 -1.80 -8.28 6.57
CA GLY A 22 -1.76 -6.98 7.22
C GLY A 22 -0.38 -6.58 7.71
N ARG A 23 0.68 -7.19 7.20
CA ARG A 23 2.05 -6.85 7.58
C ARG A 23 2.60 -5.70 6.77
N LYS A 24 2.19 -5.59 5.50
CA LYS A 24 2.54 -4.47 4.65
C LYS A 24 1.38 -3.49 4.70
N THR A 25 1.58 -2.36 5.38
CA THR A 25 0.54 -1.35 5.60
C THR A 25 0.95 0.01 5.05
N ALA A 26 2.06 0.07 4.34
CA ALA A 26 2.53 1.28 3.70
C ALA A 26 3.31 0.92 2.45
N THR A 27 3.51 1.92 1.60
CA THR A 27 4.38 1.77 0.45
C THR A 27 5.22 3.04 0.31
N ILE A 28 6.47 2.85 -0.08
CA ILE A 28 7.40 3.94 -0.33
C ILE A 28 7.60 4.02 -1.84
N ARG A 29 7.21 5.15 -2.44
CA ARG A 29 7.28 5.37 -3.89
C ARG A 29 8.23 6.50 -4.19
N LEU A 30 9.09 6.32 -5.19
CA LEU A 30 10.04 7.36 -5.58
C LEU A 30 9.30 8.58 -6.15
N GLY A 31 9.75 9.77 -5.75
CA GLY A 31 9.19 11.02 -6.22
C GLY A 31 8.04 11.52 -5.36
N ASP A 32 7.51 12.67 -5.75
CA ASP A 32 6.36 13.27 -5.08
C ASP A 32 5.08 12.76 -5.75
N LYS A 33 4.31 11.94 -5.05
CA LYS A 33 3.05 11.38 -5.54
C LYS A 33 1.84 12.01 -4.85
N SER A 34 2.05 13.11 -4.12
CA SER A 34 0.98 13.75 -3.36
C SER A 34 -0.13 14.30 -4.24
N HIS A 35 0.16 14.55 -5.52
CA HIS A 35 -0.85 14.99 -6.48
C HIS A 35 -1.75 13.85 -6.95
N LYS A 36 -1.36 12.60 -6.71
CA LYS A 36 -2.07 11.43 -7.21
C LYS A 36 -2.85 10.73 -6.11
N TYR A 37 -2.38 10.78 -4.88
CA TYR A 37 -2.98 10.06 -3.75
C TYR A 37 -3.27 11.03 -2.62
N GLU A 38 -4.43 10.89 -1.99
CA GLU A 38 -4.84 11.76 -0.89
C GLU A 38 -5.36 10.94 0.28
N ARG A 39 -5.23 11.52 1.44
CA ARG A 39 -5.81 10.95 2.66
C ARG A 39 -7.32 10.83 2.50
N GLY A 40 -7.86 9.69 2.91
CA GLY A 40 -9.28 9.40 2.81
C GLY A 40 -9.73 8.78 1.50
N GLN A 41 -8.84 8.74 0.52
CA GLN A 41 -9.16 8.16 -0.79
C GLN A 41 -9.27 6.65 -0.68
N VAL A 42 -10.26 6.08 -1.36
CA VAL A 42 -10.41 4.62 -1.46
C VAL A 42 -9.73 4.15 -2.74
N VAL A 43 -8.92 3.12 -2.63
CA VAL A 43 -8.16 2.57 -3.76
C VAL A 43 -8.28 1.06 -3.78
N TRP A 44 -8.01 0.47 -4.95
CA TRP A 44 -7.79 -0.97 -5.05
C TRP A 44 -6.31 -1.26 -4.82
N ILE A 45 -6.01 -2.16 -3.90
CA ILE A 45 -4.67 -2.72 -3.77
C ILE A 45 -4.58 -3.85 -4.79
N THR A 46 -3.61 -3.74 -5.70
CA THR A 46 -3.46 -4.71 -6.79
C THR A 46 -2.01 -5.19 -6.85
N VAL A 47 -1.82 -6.35 -7.44
CA VAL A 47 -0.48 -6.91 -7.69
C VAL A 47 -0.42 -7.36 -9.14
N GLY A 48 0.64 -6.98 -9.86
CA GLY A 48 0.84 -7.43 -11.22
C GLY A 48 2.01 -6.77 -11.90
N TYR A 49 2.62 -7.49 -12.82
CA TYR A 49 3.68 -6.99 -13.68
C TYR A 49 3.10 -6.26 -14.87
N GLN A 50 3.95 -5.51 -15.56
CA GLN A 50 3.54 -4.64 -16.64
C GLN A 50 2.79 -5.31 -17.78
N HIS A 51 3.02 -6.59 -18.04
CA HIS A 51 2.33 -7.31 -19.12
C HIS A 51 1.39 -8.40 -18.60
N SER A 52 1.23 -8.49 -17.30
CA SER A 52 0.35 -9.47 -16.68
C SER A 52 -0.94 -8.80 -16.21
N PRO A 53 -2.05 -9.53 -16.18
CA PRO A 53 -3.25 -9.00 -15.56
C PRO A 53 -2.98 -8.67 -14.11
N ARG A 54 -3.54 -7.55 -13.66
CA ARG A 54 -3.43 -7.15 -12.26
C ARG A 54 -4.48 -7.88 -11.44
N GLU A 55 -4.03 -8.45 -10.35
CA GLU A 55 -4.92 -9.13 -9.42
C GLU A 55 -5.36 -8.14 -8.34
N LYS A 56 -6.66 -8.01 -8.11
CA LYS A 56 -7.18 -7.20 -7.01
C LYS A 56 -7.07 -8.01 -5.74
N ILE A 57 -6.39 -7.43 -4.74
CA ILE A 57 -6.19 -8.10 -3.46
C ILE A 57 -7.27 -7.68 -2.47
N PHE A 58 -7.45 -6.36 -2.29
CA PHE A 58 -8.53 -5.81 -1.46
C PHE A 58 -8.67 -4.33 -1.74
N ALA A 59 -9.79 -3.74 -1.28
CA ALA A 59 -9.97 -2.31 -1.28
C ALA A 59 -9.38 -1.74 0.01
N ALA A 60 -8.83 -0.55 -0.07
CA ALA A 60 -8.18 0.10 1.06
C ALA A 60 -8.52 1.58 1.09
N VAL A 61 -8.42 2.18 2.27
CA VAL A 61 -8.48 3.62 2.42
C VAL A 61 -7.06 4.12 2.69
N ILE A 62 -6.71 5.23 2.05
CA ILE A 62 -5.43 5.87 2.29
C ILE A 62 -5.52 6.66 3.60
N ASP A 63 -4.67 6.28 4.55
CA ASP A 63 -4.67 6.90 5.88
C ASP A 63 -3.79 8.15 5.91
N ASP A 64 -2.71 8.15 5.14
CA ASP A 64 -1.77 9.26 5.15
C ASP A 64 -0.90 9.22 3.89
N VAL A 65 -0.50 10.42 3.45
CA VAL A 65 0.41 10.59 2.31
C VAL A 65 1.46 11.62 2.74
N GLU A 66 2.71 11.20 2.78
CA GLU A 66 3.77 12.05 3.29
C GLU A 66 4.95 12.04 2.33
N VAL A 67 5.34 13.23 1.86
CA VAL A 67 6.54 13.38 1.02
C VAL A 67 7.70 13.69 1.93
N LYS A 68 8.78 12.94 1.79
CA LYS A 68 9.98 13.16 2.58
C LYS A 68 11.21 12.74 1.78
N ARG A 69 12.39 13.08 2.28
CA ARG A 69 13.62 12.64 1.65
C ARG A 69 13.95 11.23 2.11
N VAL A 70 14.66 10.50 1.27
CA VAL A 70 15.08 9.12 1.58
C VAL A 70 15.75 9.08 2.95
N LYS A 71 16.65 10.03 3.22
CA LYS A 71 17.40 10.07 4.49
C LYS A 71 16.51 10.27 5.72
N ASP A 72 15.29 10.75 5.51
CA ASP A 72 14.35 11.04 6.62
C ASP A 72 13.35 9.92 6.86
N LEU A 73 13.45 8.81 6.11
CA LEU A 73 12.60 7.66 6.35
C LEU A 73 12.83 7.10 7.75
N SER A 74 11.75 6.87 8.48
CA SER A 74 11.84 6.34 9.84
C SER A 74 11.89 4.81 9.81
N PRO A 75 12.36 4.19 10.90
CA PRO A 75 12.29 2.72 11.01
C PRO A 75 10.87 2.19 10.80
N ARG A 76 9.87 2.93 11.25
CA ARG A 76 8.48 2.55 11.08
C ARG A 76 8.04 2.59 9.61
N ASP A 77 8.49 3.62 8.88
CA ASP A 77 8.22 3.69 7.44
C ASP A 77 8.78 2.46 6.73
N ILE A 78 10.00 2.10 7.07
CA ILE A 78 10.71 0.98 6.46
C ILE A 78 10.00 -0.34 6.74
N GLU A 79 9.68 -0.58 8.01
CA GLU A 79 9.04 -1.83 8.43
C GLU A 79 7.64 -1.99 7.85
N HIS A 80 6.86 -0.91 7.82
CA HIS A 80 5.49 -0.98 7.30
C HIS A 80 5.46 -1.13 5.78
N ASP A 81 6.51 -0.65 5.10
CA ASP A 81 6.67 -0.88 3.66
C ASP A 81 7.06 -2.34 3.38
N ASN A 82 7.97 -2.88 4.18
CA ASN A 82 8.36 -4.28 4.06
C ASN A 82 8.79 -4.82 5.43
N PRO A 83 8.01 -5.74 6.00
CA PRO A 83 8.29 -6.25 7.35
C PRO A 83 9.60 -7.02 7.45
N GLU A 84 10.21 -7.40 6.32
CA GLU A 84 11.51 -8.08 6.32
C GLU A 84 12.68 -7.12 6.33
N PHE A 85 12.43 -5.83 6.09
CA PHE A 85 13.48 -4.82 6.09
C PHE A 85 13.70 -4.31 7.52
N ARG A 86 14.96 -3.99 7.82
CA ARG A 86 15.35 -3.47 9.12
C ARG A 86 16.08 -2.14 9.02
N ARG A 87 16.74 -1.89 7.89
CA ARG A 87 17.61 -0.73 7.73
C ARG A 87 17.26 0.05 6.48
N LEU A 88 17.64 1.32 6.51
CA LEU A 88 17.43 2.21 5.36
C LEU A 88 18.05 1.63 4.09
N GLU A 89 19.24 1.01 4.21
CA GLU A 89 19.90 0.41 3.05
C GLU A 89 19.04 -0.65 2.35
N ASP A 90 18.26 -1.41 3.14
CA ASP A 90 17.37 -2.42 2.55
C ASP A 90 16.36 -1.78 1.63
N THR A 91 15.76 -0.68 2.08
CA THR A 91 14.78 0.08 1.28
C THR A 91 15.45 0.72 0.07
N VAL A 92 16.61 1.33 0.27
CA VAL A 92 17.35 1.98 -0.83
C VAL A 92 17.68 0.97 -1.92
N ASN A 93 18.22 -0.19 -1.54
CA ASN A 93 18.56 -1.23 -2.49
C ASN A 93 17.34 -1.70 -3.27
N PHE A 94 16.23 -1.85 -2.58
CA PHE A 94 14.98 -2.29 -3.20
C PHE A 94 14.47 -1.25 -4.21
N LEU A 95 14.49 0.04 -3.83
CA LEU A 95 14.07 1.11 -4.73
C LEU A 95 14.98 1.18 -5.95
N GLU A 96 16.28 1.02 -5.77
CA GLU A 96 17.23 1.02 -6.88
C GLU A 96 16.92 -0.09 -7.88
N GLN A 97 16.52 -1.25 -7.40
CA GLN A 97 16.14 -2.35 -8.28
C GLN A 97 14.85 -2.06 -9.03
N ILE A 98 13.85 -1.53 -8.34
CA ILE A 98 12.54 -1.26 -8.96
C ILE A 98 12.65 -0.17 -10.02
N TYR A 99 13.35 0.92 -9.70
CA TYR A 99 13.41 2.08 -10.57
C TYR A 99 14.62 2.07 -11.50
N SER A 100 15.51 1.09 -11.36
CA SER A 100 16.69 0.88 -12.22
C SER A 100 17.56 2.14 -12.28
N ARG A 101 17.78 2.77 -11.12
CA ARG A 101 18.64 3.95 -11.03
C ARG A 101 19.20 4.07 -9.61
N PRO A 102 20.33 4.77 -9.45
CA PRO A 102 20.84 5.09 -8.12
C PRO A 102 19.85 5.96 -7.36
N ILE A 103 19.78 5.77 -6.05
CA ILE A 103 18.92 6.54 -5.16
C ILE A 103 19.82 7.36 -4.24
N ASP A 104 19.60 8.66 -4.25
CA ASP A 104 20.36 9.61 -3.44
C ASP A 104 19.65 9.84 -2.12
N PRO A 105 20.36 10.06 -1.00
CA PRO A 105 19.71 10.38 0.28
C PRO A 105 18.78 11.58 0.24
N ASP A 106 19.04 12.51 -0.68
CA ASP A 106 18.22 13.72 -0.83
C ASP A 106 17.06 13.54 -1.82
N ASP A 107 16.95 12.39 -2.47
CA ASP A 107 15.82 12.12 -3.35
C ASP A 107 14.53 12.11 -2.55
N GLU A 108 13.46 12.62 -3.18
CA GLU A 108 12.13 12.59 -2.57
C GLU A 108 11.47 11.26 -2.77
N VAL A 109 10.75 10.82 -1.75
CA VAL A 109 9.87 9.66 -1.80
C VAL A 109 8.54 10.05 -1.18
N THR A 110 7.52 9.29 -1.52
CA THR A 110 6.20 9.44 -0.91
C THR A 110 5.89 8.18 -0.13
N VAL A 111 5.59 8.35 1.16
CA VAL A 111 5.15 7.25 2.01
C VAL A 111 3.63 7.30 2.03
N ILE A 112 3.00 6.24 1.55
CA ILE A 112 1.55 6.12 1.51
C ILE A 112 1.15 5.04 2.49
N ARG A 113 0.37 5.41 3.50
CA ARG A 113 -0.15 4.47 4.50
C ARG A 113 -1.59 4.16 4.17
N PHE A 114 -1.98 2.92 4.36
CA PHE A 114 -3.34 2.49 4.00
C PHE A 114 -3.84 1.43 4.97
N SER A 115 -5.17 1.31 5.02
CA SER A 115 -5.84 0.30 5.83
C SER A 115 -6.82 -0.45 4.95
N GLN A 116 -6.84 -1.76 5.10
CA GLN A 116 -7.78 -2.60 4.36
C GLN A 116 -9.22 -2.30 4.80
N ILE A 117 -10.10 -2.18 3.83
CA ILE A 117 -11.53 -2.09 4.10
C ILE A 117 -12.05 -3.52 4.22
N VAL A 118 -12.55 -3.86 5.38
CA VAL A 118 -13.07 -5.20 5.64
C VAL A 118 -14.58 -5.11 5.71
N GLU A 119 -15.26 -5.80 4.79
CA GLU A 119 -16.70 -5.90 4.82
C GLU A 119 -17.07 -7.02 5.78
N ARG A 120 -17.86 -6.67 6.78
CA ARG A 120 -18.40 -7.69 7.64
C ARG A 120 -19.59 -8.33 6.94
N PRO A 121 -19.67 -9.67 6.92
CA PRO A 121 -20.88 -10.30 6.42
C PRO A 121 -22.05 -9.82 7.28
N GLN A 122 -23.16 -9.44 6.65
CA GLN A 122 -24.38 -9.14 7.37
C GLN A 122 -24.84 -10.44 7.96
N SER A 123 -25.03 -10.43 9.19
CA SER A 123 -25.53 -11.64 9.79
C SER A 123 -26.99 -11.70 9.57
N SER A 124 -27.21 -11.70 9.25
CA SER A 124 -28.13 -11.60 8.93
C SER A 124 -28.77 -11.81 9.51
N PHE A 125 -28.20 -11.02 9.73
CA PHE A 125 -28.28 -10.95 9.94
C PHE A 125 -28.80 -10.98 10.43
N GLY A 126 -29.18 -10.86 10.63
CA GLY A 126 -29.23 -10.61 10.79
C GLY A 126 -29.73 -10.45 10.98
N ASN A 127 -30.21 -10.27 11.13
CA ASN A 127 -30.30 -10.00 11.07
C ASN A 127 -30.61 -10.15 11.27
N GLY A 128 -30.95 -10.47 11.50
CA GLY A 128 -30.82 -10.38 11.52
C GLY A 128 -31.01 -10.59 11.90
N GLU A 129 -31.20 -10.61 12.07
CA GLU A 129 -31.03 -10.73 12.24
C GLU A 129 -30.99 -11.11 12.78
N THR A 130 -31.43 -11.21 13.16
CA THR A 130 -31.15 -11.48 13.55
C THR A 130 -31.21 -11.88 14.12
N PRO A 131 -31.57 -12.22 14.34
CA PRO A 131 -31.30 -12.58 14.81
C PRO A 131 -31.23 -12.86 15.51
N SER A 132 -31.36 -12.95 15.66
CA SER A 132 -30.99 -13.19 15.90
C SER A 132 -30.92 -13.37 16.43
N ARG A 133 -31.32 -13.41 16.59
CA ARG A 133 -31.05 -13.42 16.76
C ARG A 133 -31.12 -13.80 17.16
N ASN A 134 -31.52 -13.93 17.24
CA ASN A 134 -31.40 -14.18 17.26
C ASN A 134 -31.33 -14.23 17.55
#